data_982f0b8a78a7e3b752d89e365b2800ba
#
_entry.id   982f0b8a78a7e3b752d89e365b2800ba
#
_cell.length_a   1.000
_cell.length_b   1.000
_cell.length_c   1.000
_cell.angle_alpha   90.00
_cell.angle_beta   90.00
_cell.angle_gamma   90.00
#
_symmetry.space_group_name_H-M   'P 1'
#
loop_
_entity.id
_entity.type
_entity.pdbx_description
1 polymer ?
#
loop_
_entity_poly.entity_id
_entity_poly.type
_entity_poly.pdbx_seq_one_letter_code
_entity_poly.pdbx_strand_id
1 'polypeptide(L)'
;MTAVAAPPLLRLTPRPYQHEAVAALLAAAARGVQRPLLVLPTGTGKTIIFALLVQRRGGRALILAHRDELIQQAVDKLHLVDPTLPLGVVQAERDELTAPTVVASVQTLSRRPRLARLVPDFHTIVIDEAHHAPAPSYRRILEYCRAWRPDGPLVVGFTATPARGDRQSLRQVFDGIVYQKTLLEMMQAGYLVDLRALQVLLQADFDALRTQQGDFVETELETLLLAANAPAQVLAAFQAHAAERKALLFTPTVALAYAMADTFRMAGIPAEALDGTTPLATRRAILQRLHTGATRVVANCAVLTEGFDEPSVDCIIIARPTQSAPLYQQMLGRGTRTYPGKTDCLVLDVVGVSTQHALHTAATLFGCDAARLAQQSVLELVAGEEGPMLEENPPLTGTLRSTPVDLFARRALRWVQTRQGAWVLSLGAQHGTLRLRPDGPETWQVVQVRRDVAPVLLGDTLPLPYAQGLAEDYARHLGVARLVEAEAPWRQQPATEKQTALLRKLGLAARAGLTKGEAADLLAAVLGDWD
;
A
#
# COMPACT_ATOMS: atom_id res chain seq x y z
N MET A 1 17.43 31.96 -43.11
CA MET A 1 17.29 30.80 -42.24
C MET A 1 17.09 31.32 -40.82
N THR A 2 15.86 31.43 -40.40
CA THR A 2 15.47 31.89 -39.07
C THR A 2 15.64 30.70 -38.10
N ALA A 3 16.56 30.85 -37.16
CA ALA A 3 16.73 29.87 -36.09
C ALA A 3 15.45 29.78 -35.26
N VAL A 4 14.78 28.63 -35.30
CA VAL A 4 13.67 28.32 -34.42
C VAL A 4 14.25 28.22 -33.00
N ALA A 5 13.90 29.21 -32.16
CA ALA A 5 14.29 29.19 -30.75
C ALA A 5 13.74 27.89 -30.10
N ALA A 6 14.61 27.11 -29.46
CA ALA A 6 14.21 25.96 -28.69
C ALA A 6 13.17 26.40 -27.64
N PRO A 7 12.08 25.62 -27.45
CA PRO A 7 11.09 25.98 -26.44
C PRO A 7 11.75 26.10 -25.07
N PRO A 8 11.32 27.06 -24.23
CA PRO A 8 11.91 27.23 -22.90
C PRO A 8 11.77 25.91 -22.12
N LEU A 9 12.91 25.41 -21.63
CA LEU A 9 12.94 24.25 -20.73
C LEU A 9 12.00 24.54 -19.57
N LEU A 10 10.89 23.82 -19.50
CA LEU A 10 9.96 23.84 -18.37
C LEU A 10 10.78 23.46 -17.12
N ARG A 11 11.18 24.49 -16.34
CA ARG A 11 11.85 24.25 -15.06
C ARG A 11 10.85 23.61 -14.12
N LEU A 12 11.06 22.35 -13.80
CA LEU A 12 10.27 21.64 -12.78
C LEU A 12 10.43 22.38 -11.45
N THR A 13 9.31 22.83 -10.87
CA THR A 13 9.29 23.29 -9.48
C THR A 13 8.87 22.14 -8.59
N PRO A 14 9.77 21.55 -7.82
CA PRO A 14 9.41 20.47 -6.91
C PRO A 14 8.39 20.94 -5.87
N ARG A 15 7.46 20.08 -5.51
CA ARG A 15 6.43 20.36 -4.51
C ARG A 15 7.03 20.38 -3.09
N PRO A 16 6.47 21.14 -2.13
CA PRO A 16 7.00 21.23 -0.75
C PRO A 16 7.30 19.87 -0.11
N TYR A 17 6.36 18.93 -0.14
CA TYR A 17 6.56 17.60 0.44
C TYR A 17 7.68 16.78 -0.22
N GLN A 18 8.04 17.07 -1.48
CA GLN A 18 9.17 16.41 -2.15
C GLN A 18 10.51 16.90 -1.56
N HIS A 19 10.59 18.17 -1.22
CA HIS A 19 11.74 18.74 -0.49
C HIS A 19 11.82 18.19 0.94
N GLU A 20 10.68 18.10 1.63
CA GLU A 20 10.58 17.49 2.98
C GLU A 20 11.06 16.03 2.95
N ALA A 21 10.61 15.25 1.97
CA ALA A 21 11.01 13.85 1.82
C ALA A 21 12.53 13.71 1.62
N VAL A 22 13.13 14.54 0.75
CA VAL A 22 14.59 14.54 0.54
C VAL A 22 15.32 14.98 1.81
N ALA A 23 14.84 16.00 2.52
CA ALA A 23 15.42 16.45 3.79
C ALA A 23 15.37 15.35 4.86
N ALA A 24 14.24 14.63 4.95
CA ALA A 24 14.09 13.50 5.88
C ALA A 24 15.07 12.36 5.58
N LEU A 25 15.26 12.01 4.29
CA LEU A 25 16.24 11.02 3.85
C LEU A 25 17.67 11.43 4.21
N LEU A 26 18.06 12.67 3.92
CA LEU A 26 19.39 13.20 4.24
C LEU A 26 19.64 13.26 5.74
N ALA A 27 18.64 13.68 6.52
CA ALA A 27 18.72 13.70 7.97
C ALA A 27 18.82 12.29 8.57
N ALA A 28 18.11 11.33 8.03
CA ALA A 28 18.22 9.92 8.43
C ALA A 28 19.61 9.35 8.13
N ALA A 29 20.14 9.62 6.94
CA ALA A 29 21.50 9.21 6.56
C ALA A 29 22.56 9.83 7.49
N ALA A 30 22.42 11.10 7.86
CA ALA A 30 23.33 11.78 8.82
C ALA A 30 23.28 11.16 10.22
N ARG A 31 22.17 10.50 10.61
CA ARG A 31 22.03 9.74 11.86
C ARG A 31 22.51 8.29 11.77
N GLY A 32 23.07 7.88 10.63
CA GLY A 32 23.59 6.53 10.43
C GLY A 32 22.57 5.52 9.87
N VAL A 33 21.35 5.95 9.50
CA VAL A 33 20.39 5.07 8.82
C VAL A 33 20.85 4.87 7.38
N GLN A 34 21.29 3.66 7.06
CA GLN A 34 21.88 3.36 5.75
C GLN A 34 20.84 2.89 4.72
N ARG A 35 19.73 2.33 5.17
CA ARG A 35 18.71 1.74 4.28
C ARG A 35 17.30 2.26 4.63
N PRO A 36 17.09 3.59 4.48
CA PRO A 36 15.79 4.18 4.72
C PRO A 36 14.74 3.77 3.67
N LEU A 37 13.49 3.63 4.12
CA LEU A 37 12.33 3.42 3.27
C LEU A 37 11.44 4.67 3.27
N LEU A 38 10.97 5.04 2.09
CA LEU A 38 10.04 6.15 1.87
C LEU A 38 8.72 5.61 1.33
N VAL A 39 7.61 5.97 1.97
CA VAL A 39 6.27 5.50 1.62
C VAL A 39 5.41 6.65 1.16
N LEU A 40 5.04 6.63 -0.13
CA LEU A 40 4.20 7.64 -0.75
C LEU A 40 3.24 7.00 -1.75
N PRO A 41 1.97 7.44 -1.84
CA PRO A 41 1.01 6.94 -2.79
C PRO A 41 1.50 6.99 -4.24
N THR A 42 0.89 6.20 -5.09
CA THR A 42 1.09 6.29 -6.54
C THR A 42 0.64 7.67 -7.04
N GLY A 43 1.35 8.23 -8.02
CA GLY A 43 1.00 9.55 -8.59
C GLY A 43 1.63 10.75 -7.86
N THR A 44 2.33 10.56 -6.75
CA THR A 44 2.96 11.64 -5.97
C THR A 44 4.35 12.06 -6.48
N GLY A 45 4.84 11.47 -7.56
CA GLY A 45 6.15 11.83 -8.13
C GLY A 45 7.34 11.35 -7.31
N LYS A 46 7.30 10.11 -6.81
CA LYS A 46 8.45 9.44 -6.15
C LYS A 46 9.73 9.57 -6.96
N THR A 47 9.63 9.45 -8.28
CA THR A 47 10.74 9.59 -9.22
C THR A 47 11.42 10.97 -9.16
N ILE A 48 10.65 12.04 -8.93
CA ILE A 48 11.22 13.39 -8.73
C ILE A 48 11.99 13.45 -7.40
N ILE A 49 11.47 12.82 -6.35
CA ILE A 49 12.15 12.81 -5.04
C ILE A 49 13.51 12.11 -5.14
N PHE A 50 13.58 10.94 -5.78
CA PHE A 50 14.88 10.29 -5.91
C PHE A 50 15.81 11.00 -6.89
N ALA A 51 15.31 11.67 -7.94
CA ALA A 51 16.13 12.50 -8.80
C ALA A 51 16.76 13.68 -8.03
N LEU A 52 15.96 14.37 -7.20
CA LEU A 52 16.46 15.41 -6.30
C LEU A 52 17.46 14.87 -5.27
N LEU A 53 17.23 13.67 -4.75
CA LEU A 53 18.16 13.03 -3.81
C LEU A 53 19.51 12.76 -4.49
N VAL A 54 19.52 12.16 -5.69
CA VAL A 54 20.72 11.87 -6.46
C VAL A 54 21.49 13.16 -6.76
N GLN A 55 20.79 14.21 -7.22
CA GLN A 55 21.39 15.52 -7.48
C GLN A 55 22.03 16.13 -6.22
N ARG A 56 21.34 16.11 -5.07
CA ARG A 56 21.83 16.71 -3.82
C ARG A 56 22.98 15.96 -3.18
N ARG A 57 22.98 14.62 -3.29
CA ARG A 57 24.06 13.80 -2.73
C ARG A 57 25.31 13.82 -3.57
N GLY A 58 25.16 13.91 -4.90
CA GLY A 58 26.27 13.75 -5.83
C GLY A 58 26.88 12.35 -5.78
N GLY A 59 28.01 12.18 -6.46
CA GLY A 59 28.70 10.89 -6.57
C GLY A 59 27.98 9.89 -7.47
N ARG A 60 28.46 8.64 -7.49
CA ARG A 60 27.84 7.60 -8.33
C ARG A 60 26.52 7.11 -7.75
N ALA A 61 25.52 6.97 -8.62
CA ALA A 61 24.19 6.50 -8.24
C ALA A 61 23.73 5.31 -9.08
N LEU A 62 23.05 4.35 -8.47
CA LEU A 62 22.40 3.23 -9.12
C LEU A 62 20.90 3.27 -8.84
N ILE A 63 20.07 3.35 -9.87
CA ILE A 63 18.62 3.28 -9.78
C ILE A 63 18.16 1.92 -10.29
N LEU A 64 17.49 1.16 -9.45
CA LEU A 64 16.99 -0.18 -9.76
C LEU A 64 15.47 -0.12 -10.00
N ALA A 65 15.05 -0.57 -11.17
CA ALA A 65 13.65 -0.74 -11.54
C ALA A 65 13.41 -2.14 -12.12
N HIS A 66 12.19 -2.66 -12.01
CA HIS A 66 11.89 -4.02 -12.43
C HIS A 66 11.14 -4.09 -13.77
N ARG A 67 10.56 -2.97 -14.25
CA ARG A 67 9.86 -2.89 -15.54
C ARG A 67 10.52 -1.90 -16.48
N ASP A 68 10.45 -2.20 -17.77
CA ASP A 68 11.06 -1.41 -18.82
C ASP A 68 10.51 0.02 -18.90
N GLU A 69 9.22 0.18 -18.67
CA GLU A 69 8.55 1.49 -18.64
C GLU A 69 9.09 2.37 -17.50
N LEU A 70 9.35 1.77 -16.33
CA LEU A 70 9.89 2.50 -15.17
C LEU A 70 11.32 2.99 -15.43
N ILE A 71 12.11 2.26 -16.20
CA ILE A 71 13.49 2.67 -16.56
C ILE A 71 13.45 3.95 -17.41
N GLN A 72 12.61 3.98 -18.46
CA GLN A 72 12.51 5.15 -19.31
C GLN A 72 11.97 6.35 -18.53
N GLN A 73 10.94 6.14 -17.70
CA GLN A 73 10.40 7.21 -16.82
C GLN A 73 11.43 7.74 -15.84
N ALA A 74 12.26 6.87 -15.26
CA ALA A 74 13.35 7.28 -14.39
C ALA A 74 14.36 8.16 -15.12
N VAL A 75 14.78 7.76 -16.33
CA VAL A 75 15.68 8.54 -17.19
C VAL A 75 15.08 9.92 -17.51
N ASP A 76 13.83 9.96 -17.98
CA ASP A 76 13.16 11.20 -18.36
C ASP A 76 13.02 12.17 -17.18
N LYS A 77 12.68 11.65 -15.98
CA LYS A 77 12.54 12.47 -14.77
C LYS A 77 13.88 12.91 -14.17
N LEU A 78 14.91 12.09 -14.26
CA LEU A 78 16.27 12.48 -13.89
C LEU A 78 16.76 13.65 -14.75
N HIS A 79 16.61 13.56 -16.07
CA HIS A 79 16.95 14.63 -17.00
C HIS A 79 16.05 15.88 -16.83
N LEU A 80 14.78 15.71 -16.40
CA LEU A 80 13.90 16.83 -16.11
C LEU A 80 14.38 17.63 -14.89
N VAL A 81 14.96 16.95 -13.88
CA VAL A 81 15.53 17.58 -12.67
C VAL A 81 16.91 18.14 -12.95
N ASP A 82 17.73 17.39 -13.67
CA ASP A 82 19.08 17.78 -14.07
C ASP A 82 19.37 17.38 -15.52
N PRO A 83 19.16 18.28 -16.48
CA PRO A 83 19.41 18.01 -17.91
C PRO A 83 20.87 17.67 -18.23
N THR A 84 21.81 18.01 -17.34
CA THR A 84 23.24 17.79 -17.55
C THR A 84 23.75 16.50 -16.89
N LEU A 85 22.89 15.77 -16.17
CA LEU A 85 23.25 14.55 -15.44
C LEU A 85 23.70 13.45 -16.43
N PRO A 86 24.95 12.96 -16.33
CA PRO A 86 25.41 11.86 -17.18
C PRO A 86 24.72 10.57 -16.76
N LEU A 87 23.87 10.03 -17.62
CA LEU A 87 23.09 8.80 -17.39
C LEU A 87 23.56 7.66 -18.29
N GLY A 88 23.61 6.46 -17.70
CA GLY A 88 23.73 5.21 -18.42
C GLY A 88 22.52 4.31 -18.16
N VAL A 89 22.15 3.51 -19.15
CA VAL A 89 21.03 2.57 -19.05
C VAL A 89 21.52 1.14 -19.21
N VAL A 90 21.04 0.27 -18.30
CA VAL A 90 21.31 -1.17 -18.35
C VAL A 90 19.98 -1.92 -18.51
N GLN A 91 19.66 -2.28 -19.75
CA GLN A 91 18.39 -2.91 -20.10
C GLN A 91 18.52 -3.67 -21.42
N ALA A 92 18.09 -4.90 -21.48
CA ALA A 92 18.21 -5.75 -22.66
C ALA A 92 19.65 -5.71 -23.23
N GLU A 93 19.84 -5.17 -24.44
CA GLU A 93 21.14 -5.04 -25.09
C GLU A 93 21.92 -3.79 -24.64
N ARG A 94 21.28 -2.81 -24.03
CA ARG A 94 21.97 -1.62 -23.51
C ARG A 94 22.79 -1.97 -22.27
N ASP A 95 24.03 -1.56 -22.21
CA ASP A 95 24.99 -1.97 -21.18
C ASP A 95 25.95 -0.83 -20.79
N GLU A 96 25.39 0.30 -20.37
CA GLU A 96 26.12 1.54 -20.07
C GLU A 96 26.51 1.61 -18.57
N LEU A 97 27.30 0.64 -18.11
CA LEU A 97 27.66 0.43 -16.69
C LEU A 97 28.61 1.48 -16.10
N THR A 98 29.32 2.24 -16.94
CA THR A 98 30.40 3.15 -16.52
C THR A 98 29.92 4.56 -16.21
N ALA A 99 28.67 4.89 -16.52
CA ALA A 99 28.11 6.22 -16.27
C ALA A 99 28.10 6.55 -14.77
N PRO A 100 28.22 7.83 -14.39
CA PRO A 100 28.09 8.27 -13.01
C PRO A 100 26.73 7.91 -12.39
N THR A 101 25.65 8.04 -13.15
CA THR A 101 24.33 7.57 -12.74
C THR A 101 23.87 6.46 -13.67
N VAL A 102 23.56 5.29 -13.11
CA VAL A 102 23.11 4.12 -13.86
C VAL A 102 21.66 3.81 -13.52
N VAL A 103 20.79 3.75 -14.52
CA VAL A 103 19.41 3.25 -14.40
C VAL A 103 19.37 1.83 -14.95
N ALA A 104 19.04 0.86 -14.11
CA ALA A 104 19.18 -0.54 -14.46
C ALA A 104 17.91 -1.36 -14.24
N SER A 105 17.61 -2.22 -15.23
CA SER A 105 16.68 -3.34 -15.07
C SER A 105 17.29 -4.37 -14.12
N VAL A 106 16.56 -4.71 -13.06
CA VAL A 106 16.98 -5.72 -12.09
C VAL A 106 17.17 -7.08 -12.76
N GLN A 107 16.26 -7.48 -13.67
CA GLN A 107 16.34 -8.74 -14.40
C GLN A 107 17.60 -8.81 -15.28
N THR A 108 17.98 -7.68 -15.84
CA THR A 108 19.16 -7.58 -16.71
C THR A 108 20.45 -7.52 -15.89
N LEU A 109 20.52 -6.64 -14.88
CA LEU A 109 21.73 -6.41 -14.09
C LEU A 109 22.05 -7.59 -13.15
N SER A 110 21.06 -8.30 -12.63
CA SER A 110 21.28 -9.43 -11.71
C SER A 110 21.91 -10.66 -12.37
N ARG A 111 22.06 -10.70 -13.70
CA ARG A 111 22.73 -11.78 -14.42
C ARG A 111 24.24 -11.73 -14.11
N ARG A 112 24.80 -12.85 -13.64
CA ARG A 112 26.19 -12.93 -13.15
C ARG A 112 27.23 -12.31 -14.08
N PRO A 113 27.25 -12.57 -15.42
CA PRO A 113 28.24 -11.98 -16.30
C PRO A 113 28.15 -10.45 -16.39
N ARG A 114 26.93 -9.89 -16.30
CA ARG A 114 26.73 -8.44 -16.37
C ARG A 114 27.07 -7.77 -15.06
N LEU A 115 26.61 -8.37 -13.95
CA LEU A 115 26.91 -7.87 -12.61
C LEU A 115 28.41 -7.83 -12.32
N ALA A 116 29.19 -8.83 -12.78
CA ALA A 116 30.65 -8.89 -12.61
C ALA A 116 31.39 -7.74 -13.32
N ARG A 117 30.78 -7.08 -14.31
CA ARG A 117 31.35 -5.92 -15.03
C ARG A 117 31.01 -4.59 -14.35
N LEU A 118 30.06 -4.59 -13.42
CA LEU A 118 29.68 -3.39 -12.68
C LEU A 118 30.79 -3.02 -11.68
N VAL A 119 31.21 -1.78 -11.69
CA VAL A 119 32.10 -1.24 -10.62
C VAL A 119 31.21 -0.85 -9.44
N PRO A 120 31.35 -1.50 -8.26
CA PRO A 120 30.39 -1.39 -7.16
C PRO A 120 30.69 -0.22 -6.20
N ASP A 121 31.15 0.92 -6.72
CA ASP A 121 31.53 2.11 -5.96
C ASP A 121 30.42 3.18 -5.90
N PHE A 122 29.19 2.76 -5.74
CA PHE A 122 28.04 3.67 -5.64
C PHE A 122 27.95 4.34 -4.29
N HIS A 123 27.61 5.64 -4.30
CA HIS A 123 27.29 6.43 -3.09
C HIS A 123 25.82 6.30 -2.69
N THR A 124 24.96 6.09 -3.71
CA THR A 124 23.51 5.99 -3.52
C THR A 124 22.95 4.88 -4.40
N ILE A 125 22.13 4.02 -3.81
CA ILE A 125 21.32 3.03 -4.55
C ILE A 125 19.86 3.37 -4.27
N VAL A 126 19.09 3.57 -5.34
CA VAL A 126 17.64 3.80 -5.28
C VAL A 126 16.93 2.54 -5.74
N ILE A 127 15.95 2.10 -4.99
CA ILE A 127 15.07 0.99 -5.37
C ILE A 127 13.65 1.53 -5.53
N ASP A 128 13.22 1.65 -6.78
CA ASP A 128 11.82 1.96 -7.07
C ASP A 128 10.95 0.71 -6.94
N GLU A 129 9.72 0.88 -6.47
CA GLU A 129 8.82 -0.20 -6.04
C GLU A 129 9.52 -1.18 -5.07
N ALA A 130 10.02 -0.61 -3.98
CA ALA A 130 10.90 -1.26 -2.99
C ALA A 130 10.27 -2.51 -2.33
N HIS A 131 8.96 -2.74 -2.48
CA HIS A 131 8.32 -3.98 -2.05
C HIS A 131 8.83 -5.22 -2.82
N HIS A 132 9.55 -5.05 -3.94
CA HIS A 132 10.25 -6.13 -4.64
C HIS A 132 11.67 -6.40 -4.12
N ALA A 133 12.23 -5.52 -3.29
CA ALA A 133 13.63 -5.59 -2.83
C ALA A 133 14.02 -6.90 -2.11
N PRO A 134 13.12 -7.61 -1.41
CA PRO A 134 13.45 -8.91 -0.80
C PRO A 134 13.74 -10.03 -1.79
N ALA A 135 13.39 -9.87 -3.08
CA ALA A 135 13.62 -10.91 -4.08
C ALA A 135 15.12 -11.20 -4.27
N PRO A 136 15.50 -12.48 -4.59
CA PRO A 136 16.90 -12.89 -4.71
C PRO A 136 17.71 -12.10 -5.74
N SER A 137 17.07 -11.59 -6.81
CA SER A 137 17.71 -10.76 -7.83
C SER A 137 18.19 -9.41 -7.29
N TYR A 138 17.35 -8.73 -6.49
CA TYR A 138 17.72 -7.49 -5.82
C TYR A 138 18.81 -7.71 -4.77
N ARG A 139 18.64 -8.71 -3.91
CA ARG A 139 19.61 -9.04 -2.87
C ARG A 139 20.99 -9.31 -3.45
N ARG A 140 21.09 -10.04 -4.57
CA ARG A 140 22.36 -10.28 -5.28
C ARG A 140 23.04 -9.00 -5.72
N ILE A 141 22.29 -8.01 -6.25
CA ILE A 141 22.86 -6.72 -6.66
C ILE A 141 23.32 -5.95 -5.42
N LEU A 142 22.52 -5.90 -4.37
CA LEU A 142 22.83 -5.19 -3.12
C LEU A 142 24.07 -5.79 -2.42
N GLU A 143 24.18 -7.11 -2.37
CA GLU A 143 25.35 -7.81 -1.83
C GLU A 143 26.61 -7.48 -2.64
N TYR A 144 26.52 -7.52 -3.96
CA TYR A 144 27.63 -7.15 -4.84
C TYR A 144 28.06 -5.70 -4.63
N CYS A 145 27.12 -4.78 -4.46
CA CYS A 145 27.37 -3.37 -4.16
C CYS A 145 27.70 -3.08 -2.69
N ARG A 146 27.93 -4.11 -1.86
CA ARG A 146 28.30 -3.97 -0.44
C ARG A 146 27.29 -3.19 0.42
N ALA A 147 26.01 -3.25 0.08
CA ALA A 147 24.95 -2.50 0.74
C ALA A 147 24.75 -2.81 2.25
N TRP A 148 25.30 -3.93 2.71
CA TRP A 148 25.22 -4.37 4.10
C TRP A 148 26.41 -3.95 4.97
N ARG A 149 27.42 -3.30 4.36
CA ARG A 149 28.60 -2.84 5.11
C ARG A 149 28.35 -1.47 5.73
N PRO A 150 28.95 -1.16 6.89
CA PRO A 150 28.85 0.17 7.52
C PRO A 150 29.38 1.32 6.63
N ASP A 151 30.34 1.03 5.76
CA ASP A 151 30.91 1.93 4.77
C ASP A 151 30.26 1.82 3.38
N GLY A 152 29.15 1.09 3.28
CA GLY A 152 28.43 0.86 2.04
C GLY A 152 27.59 2.06 1.58
N PRO A 153 26.97 1.96 0.39
CA PRO A 153 26.10 3.01 -0.15
C PRO A 153 24.87 3.27 0.71
N LEU A 154 24.32 4.48 0.63
CA LEU A 154 22.95 4.73 1.09
C LEU A 154 21.98 4.02 0.15
N VAL A 155 21.17 3.08 0.66
CA VAL A 155 20.15 2.35 -0.11
C VAL A 155 18.78 2.89 0.25
N VAL A 156 18.14 3.58 -0.68
CA VAL A 156 16.82 4.20 -0.45
C VAL A 156 15.74 3.43 -1.18
N GLY A 157 14.77 2.91 -0.44
CA GLY A 157 13.58 2.29 -1.00
C GLY A 157 12.43 3.28 -1.16
N PHE A 158 11.74 3.20 -2.30
CA PHE A 158 10.52 3.94 -2.59
C PHE A 158 9.38 2.96 -2.85
N THR A 159 8.26 3.09 -2.14
CA THR A 159 7.08 2.24 -2.35
C THR A 159 5.79 3.03 -2.13
N ALA A 160 4.73 2.59 -2.76
CA ALA A 160 3.39 3.12 -2.47
C ALA A 160 2.78 2.46 -1.24
N THR A 161 3.16 1.23 -0.95
CA THR A 161 2.64 0.44 0.16
C THR A 161 3.76 -0.35 0.82
N PRO A 162 3.91 -0.25 2.15
CA PRO A 162 4.93 -1.02 2.88
C PRO A 162 4.56 -2.50 3.07
N ALA A 163 3.33 -2.88 2.67
CA ALA A 163 2.80 -4.21 2.86
C ALA A 163 2.63 -4.94 1.52
N ARG A 164 3.50 -5.85 1.21
CA ARG A 164 3.12 -7.19 0.76
C ARG A 164 2.84 -7.98 2.03
N GLY A 165 2.00 -9.02 1.97
CA GLY A 165 1.64 -9.86 3.11
C GLY A 165 2.79 -10.45 3.94
N ASP A 166 3.97 -9.89 3.76
CA ASP A 166 5.23 -10.24 4.40
C ASP A 166 6.03 -8.97 4.76
N ARG A 167 5.62 -8.33 5.86
CA ARG A 167 6.39 -7.21 6.45
C ARG A 167 7.78 -7.65 6.92
N GLN A 168 7.98 -8.93 7.23
CA GLN A 168 9.28 -9.46 7.59
C GLN A 168 10.27 -9.34 6.43
N SER A 169 9.81 -9.43 5.18
CA SER A 169 10.69 -9.37 4.02
C SER A 169 11.31 -8.00 3.79
N LEU A 170 10.57 -6.90 3.97
CA LEU A 170 11.11 -5.53 3.79
C LEU A 170 12.12 -5.15 4.87
N ARG A 171 11.92 -5.60 6.12
CA ARG A 171 12.88 -5.39 7.23
C ARG A 171 14.21 -6.11 7.02
N GLN A 172 14.27 -7.14 6.17
CA GLN A 172 15.54 -7.77 5.79
C GLN A 172 16.39 -6.87 4.91
N VAL A 173 15.80 -5.85 4.29
CA VAL A 173 16.47 -4.93 3.37
C VAL A 173 16.57 -3.52 3.94
N PHE A 174 15.51 -2.99 4.55
CA PHE A 174 15.43 -1.61 5.00
C PHE A 174 15.44 -1.49 6.54
N ASP A 175 16.08 -0.45 7.04
CA ASP A 175 16.22 -0.18 8.48
C ASP A 175 14.93 0.41 9.08
N GLY A 176 14.15 1.15 8.28
CA GLY A 176 12.88 1.73 8.72
C GLY A 176 12.29 2.76 7.76
N ILE A 177 11.04 3.14 8.00
CA ILE A 177 10.35 4.21 7.26
C ILE A 177 10.78 5.54 7.85
N VAL A 178 11.33 6.43 7.01
CA VAL A 178 11.81 7.74 7.44
C VAL A 178 10.91 8.90 7.00
N TYR A 179 10.06 8.66 6.00
CA TYR A 179 9.05 9.61 5.55
C TYR A 179 7.86 8.87 4.96
N GLN A 180 6.67 9.32 5.32
CA GLN A 180 5.43 8.72 4.85
C GLN A 180 4.34 9.77 4.68
N LYS A 181 3.51 9.60 3.65
CA LYS A 181 2.21 10.26 3.49
C LYS A 181 1.18 9.26 3.01
N THR A 182 -0.04 9.39 3.50
CA THR A 182 -1.18 8.57 3.08
C THR A 182 -1.85 9.14 1.84
N LEU A 183 -2.70 8.36 1.19
CA LEU A 183 -3.51 8.81 0.06
C LEU A 183 -4.42 9.97 0.48
N LEU A 184 -5.05 9.85 1.66
CA LEU A 184 -5.94 10.88 2.20
C LEU A 184 -5.20 12.20 2.46
N GLU A 185 -4.03 12.17 3.13
CA GLU A 185 -3.22 13.39 3.35
C GLU A 185 -2.83 14.08 2.04
N MET A 186 -2.52 13.30 1.01
CA MET A 186 -2.14 13.85 -0.30
C MET A 186 -3.32 14.46 -1.04
N MET A 187 -4.54 13.92 -0.88
CA MET A 187 -5.78 14.50 -1.38
C MET A 187 -6.14 15.78 -0.61
N GLN A 188 -6.11 15.76 0.72
CA GLN A 188 -6.36 16.94 1.56
C GLN A 188 -5.39 18.10 1.26
N ALA A 189 -4.14 17.80 0.95
CA ALA A 189 -3.14 18.78 0.56
C ALA A 189 -3.27 19.23 -0.93
N GLY A 190 -4.22 18.71 -1.69
CA GLY A 190 -4.45 19.06 -3.10
C GLY A 190 -3.38 18.54 -4.07
N TYR A 191 -2.53 17.62 -3.64
CA TYR A 191 -1.52 17.00 -4.51
C TYR A 191 -2.06 15.83 -5.33
N LEU A 192 -3.18 15.26 -4.91
CA LEU A 192 -3.98 14.28 -5.64
C LEU A 192 -5.43 14.78 -5.67
N VAL A 193 -6.19 14.37 -6.70
CA VAL A 193 -7.62 14.73 -6.79
C VAL A 193 -8.42 13.88 -5.81
N ASP A 194 -9.59 14.39 -5.43
CA ASP A 194 -10.56 13.70 -4.59
C ASP A 194 -11.13 12.45 -5.27
N LEU A 195 -11.71 11.55 -4.49
CA LEU A 195 -12.30 10.30 -4.96
C LEU A 195 -13.79 10.26 -4.64
N ARG A 196 -14.56 9.78 -5.62
CA ARG A 196 -15.95 9.34 -5.46
C ARG A 196 -16.01 7.87 -5.83
N ALA A 197 -16.79 7.07 -5.15
CA ALA A 197 -16.85 5.64 -5.47
C ALA A 197 -18.28 5.11 -5.45
N LEU A 198 -18.55 4.23 -6.41
CA LEU A 198 -19.79 3.49 -6.55
C LEU A 198 -19.49 2.00 -6.57
N GLN A 199 -20.30 1.22 -5.88
CA GLN A 199 -20.23 -0.23 -5.93
C GLN A 199 -21.13 -0.77 -7.05
N VAL A 200 -20.57 -1.60 -7.91
CA VAL A 200 -21.30 -2.39 -8.91
C VAL A 200 -21.56 -3.75 -8.30
N LEU A 201 -22.77 -3.95 -7.79
CA LEU A 201 -23.16 -5.15 -7.04
C LEU A 201 -23.49 -6.28 -8.01
N LEU A 202 -22.68 -7.34 -7.99
CA LEU A 202 -22.94 -8.57 -8.74
C LEU A 202 -23.68 -9.58 -7.87
N GLN A 203 -24.60 -10.34 -8.49
CA GLN A 203 -25.20 -11.52 -7.89
C GLN A 203 -24.22 -12.70 -7.99
N ALA A 204 -23.13 -12.65 -7.23
CA ALA A 204 -22.04 -13.60 -7.25
C ALA A 204 -21.53 -13.88 -5.83
N ASP A 205 -21.32 -15.16 -5.52
CA ASP A 205 -20.80 -15.62 -4.24
C ASP A 205 -19.27 -15.75 -4.31
N PHE A 206 -18.57 -14.76 -3.75
CA PHE A 206 -17.11 -14.76 -3.70
C PHE A 206 -16.55 -15.71 -2.62
N ASP A 207 -17.38 -16.20 -1.69
CA ASP A 207 -16.94 -17.13 -0.65
C ASP A 207 -16.63 -18.53 -1.21
N ALA A 208 -17.13 -18.83 -2.42
CA ALA A 208 -16.81 -20.05 -3.14
C ALA A 208 -15.41 -20.05 -3.81
N LEU A 209 -14.75 -18.90 -3.90
CA LEU A 209 -13.46 -18.76 -4.58
C LEU A 209 -12.31 -19.22 -3.69
N ARG A 210 -11.36 -19.93 -4.30
CA ARG A 210 -10.07 -20.24 -3.64
C ARG A 210 -9.16 -19.04 -3.63
N THR A 211 -8.34 -18.98 -2.58
CA THR A 211 -7.30 -17.96 -2.43
C THR A 211 -5.91 -18.56 -2.59
N GLN A 212 -5.02 -17.85 -3.28
CA GLN A 212 -3.63 -18.21 -3.46
C GLN A 212 -2.76 -16.97 -3.26
N GLN A 213 -1.69 -17.09 -2.47
CA GLN A 213 -0.77 -15.99 -2.17
C GLN A 213 -1.45 -14.71 -1.61
N GLY A 214 -2.58 -14.88 -0.90
CA GLY A 214 -3.31 -13.78 -0.27
C GLY A 214 -4.28 -13.02 -1.19
N ASP A 215 -4.60 -13.57 -2.38
CA ASP A 215 -5.64 -13.04 -3.26
C ASP A 215 -6.41 -14.19 -3.95
N PHE A 216 -7.46 -13.90 -4.70
CA PHE A 216 -8.26 -14.88 -5.40
C PHE A 216 -7.48 -15.55 -6.54
N VAL A 217 -7.82 -16.81 -6.83
CA VAL A 217 -7.37 -17.51 -8.05
C VAL A 217 -8.01 -16.84 -9.27
N GLU A 218 -7.19 -16.23 -10.12
CA GLU A 218 -7.63 -15.33 -11.20
C GLU A 218 -8.60 -16.00 -12.19
N THR A 219 -8.39 -17.27 -12.53
CA THR A 219 -9.26 -18.02 -13.45
C THR A 219 -10.64 -18.36 -12.86
N GLU A 220 -10.69 -18.62 -11.56
CA GLU A 220 -11.96 -18.85 -10.86
C GLU A 220 -12.74 -17.53 -10.74
N LEU A 221 -12.05 -16.45 -10.42
CA LEU A 221 -12.63 -15.12 -10.36
C LEU A 221 -13.19 -14.69 -11.74
N GLU A 222 -12.46 -14.93 -12.83
CA GLU A 222 -12.95 -14.68 -14.19
C GLU A 222 -14.25 -15.44 -14.46
N THR A 223 -14.25 -16.75 -14.18
CA THR A 223 -15.43 -17.62 -14.41
C THR A 223 -16.64 -17.09 -13.63
N LEU A 224 -16.45 -16.70 -12.38
CA LEU A 224 -17.53 -16.16 -11.55
C LEU A 224 -18.04 -14.82 -12.08
N LEU A 225 -17.14 -13.92 -12.48
CA LEU A 225 -17.50 -12.60 -13.02
C LEU A 225 -18.27 -12.72 -14.35
N LEU A 226 -17.86 -13.63 -15.22
CA LEU A 226 -18.57 -13.91 -16.49
C LEU A 226 -19.95 -14.51 -16.23
N ALA A 227 -20.05 -15.49 -15.32
CA ALA A 227 -21.33 -16.12 -14.94
C ALA A 227 -22.31 -15.10 -14.34
N ALA A 228 -21.80 -14.10 -13.60
CA ALA A 228 -22.58 -12.99 -13.04
C ALA A 228 -22.84 -11.86 -14.06
N ASN A 229 -22.48 -12.02 -15.33
CA ASN A 229 -22.63 -11.02 -16.37
C ASN A 229 -21.98 -9.66 -16.03
N ALA A 230 -20.82 -9.70 -15.40
CA ALA A 230 -20.07 -8.49 -14.99
C ALA A 230 -19.83 -7.51 -16.16
N PRO A 231 -19.51 -7.94 -17.41
CA PRO A 231 -19.31 -7.00 -18.51
C PRO A 231 -20.52 -6.10 -18.78
N ALA A 232 -21.73 -6.62 -18.80
CA ALA A 232 -22.94 -5.84 -19.03
C ALA A 232 -23.26 -4.91 -17.84
N GLN A 233 -23.06 -5.38 -16.60
CA GLN A 233 -23.30 -4.56 -15.41
C GLN A 233 -22.30 -3.42 -15.27
N VAL A 234 -21.01 -3.67 -15.57
CA VAL A 234 -19.98 -2.63 -15.60
C VAL A 234 -20.26 -1.59 -16.70
N LEU A 235 -20.67 -2.03 -17.90
CA LEU A 235 -21.08 -1.15 -18.98
C LEU A 235 -22.24 -0.25 -18.53
N ALA A 236 -23.29 -0.81 -17.95
CA ALA A 236 -24.46 -0.08 -17.48
C ALA A 236 -24.07 0.96 -16.41
N ALA A 237 -23.22 0.60 -15.45
CA ALA A 237 -22.72 1.51 -14.44
C ALA A 237 -21.86 2.64 -15.06
N PHE A 238 -21.01 2.33 -16.02
CA PHE A 238 -20.23 3.33 -16.74
C PHE A 238 -21.13 4.31 -17.51
N GLN A 239 -22.11 3.82 -18.26
CA GLN A 239 -23.06 4.64 -19.00
C GLN A 239 -23.87 5.56 -18.09
N ALA A 240 -24.27 5.08 -16.92
CA ALA A 240 -25.06 5.85 -15.96
C ALA A 240 -24.24 6.93 -15.24
N HIS A 241 -22.96 6.69 -14.94
CA HIS A 241 -22.20 7.51 -14.00
C HIS A 241 -20.87 8.06 -14.56
N ALA A 242 -20.35 7.50 -15.65
CA ALA A 242 -19.02 7.80 -16.17
C ALA A 242 -18.99 8.02 -17.70
N ALA A 243 -20.13 8.20 -18.36
CA ALA A 243 -20.23 8.24 -19.83
C ALA A 243 -19.27 9.23 -20.49
N GLU A 244 -18.96 10.36 -19.85
CA GLU A 244 -18.04 11.39 -20.36
C GLU A 244 -16.59 11.23 -19.87
N ARG A 245 -16.30 10.27 -18.99
CA ARG A 245 -14.99 10.09 -18.37
C ARG A 245 -14.05 9.20 -19.18
N LYS A 246 -12.75 9.37 -18.97
CA LYS A 246 -11.70 8.48 -19.48
C LYS A 246 -11.38 7.42 -18.44
N ALA A 247 -11.59 6.15 -18.77
CA ALA A 247 -11.50 5.07 -17.80
C ALA A 247 -10.32 4.12 -18.03
N LEU A 248 -9.71 3.69 -16.93
CA LEU A 248 -8.91 2.47 -16.85
C LEU A 248 -9.73 1.37 -16.18
N LEU A 249 -9.85 0.24 -16.86
CA LEU A 249 -10.57 -0.93 -16.37
C LEU A 249 -9.57 -2.04 -16.07
N PHE A 250 -9.55 -2.50 -14.82
CA PHE A 250 -8.66 -3.56 -14.33
C PHE A 250 -9.41 -4.88 -14.22
N THR A 251 -8.84 -5.94 -14.81
CA THR A 251 -9.42 -7.30 -14.81
C THR A 251 -8.42 -8.31 -14.23
N PRO A 252 -8.90 -9.47 -13.71
CA PRO A 252 -8.04 -10.53 -13.23
C PRO A 252 -7.28 -11.23 -14.36
N THR A 253 -7.88 -11.35 -15.54
CA THR A 253 -7.32 -12.10 -16.68
C THR A 253 -7.32 -11.28 -17.96
N VAL A 254 -6.49 -11.70 -18.91
CA VAL A 254 -6.40 -11.11 -20.25
C VAL A 254 -7.72 -11.33 -21.01
N ALA A 255 -8.29 -12.54 -20.93
CA ALA A 255 -9.53 -12.87 -21.63
C ALA A 255 -10.69 -11.94 -21.20
N LEU A 256 -10.83 -11.70 -19.90
CA LEU A 256 -11.83 -10.76 -19.40
C LEU A 256 -11.57 -9.31 -19.82
N ALA A 257 -10.30 -8.88 -19.93
CA ALA A 257 -9.98 -7.53 -20.43
C ALA A 257 -10.48 -7.33 -21.86
N TYR A 258 -10.26 -8.31 -22.74
CA TYR A 258 -10.74 -8.26 -24.11
C TYR A 258 -12.28 -8.34 -24.16
N ALA A 259 -12.91 -9.22 -23.39
CA ALA A 259 -14.37 -9.33 -23.31
C ALA A 259 -15.03 -8.01 -22.84
N MET A 260 -14.44 -7.37 -21.84
CA MET A 260 -14.89 -6.04 -21.39
C MET A 260 -14.77 -4.99 -22.49
N ALA A 261 -13.61 -4.89 -23.15
CA ALA A 261 -13.40 -3.93 -24.24
C ALA A 261 -14.37 -4.17 -25.40
N ASP A 262 -14.65 -5.43 -25.77
CA ASP A 262 -15.64 -5.81 -26.80
C ASP A 262 -17.04 -5.37 -26.40
N THR A 263 -17.42 -5.57 -25.14
CA THR A 263 -18.74 -5.16 -24.63
C THR A 263 -18.94 -3.64 -24.76
N PHE A 264 -17.93 -2.86 -24.42
CA PHE A 264 -17.98 -1.39 -24.58
C PHE A 264 -18.04 -0.98 -26.06
N ARG A 265 -17.25 -1.62 -26.94
CA ARG A 265 -17.28 -1.36 -28.39
C ARG A 265 -18.62 -1.65 -29.02
N MET A 266 -19.25 -2.79 -28.65
CA MET A 266 -20.59 -3.14 -29.14
C MET A 266 -21.66 -2.12 -28.72
N ALA A 267 -21.45 -1.44 -27.59
CA ALA A 267 -22.32 -0.35 -27.13
C ALA A 267 -21.94 1.02 -27.73
N GLY A 268 -21.02 1.08 -28.71
CA GLY A 268 -20.61 2.32 -29.38
C GLY A 268 -19.61 3.17 -28.57
N ILE A 269 -19.05 2.66 -27.49
CA ILE A 269 -18.04 3.36 -26.67
C ILE A 269 -16.65 2.93 -27.14
N PRO A 270 -15.78 3.88 -27.60
CA PRO A 270 -14.42 3.55 -28.03
C PRO A 270 -13.62 2.93 -26.89
N ALA A 271 -13.31 1.64 -26.99
CA ALA A 271 -12.60 0.90 -25.98
C ALA A 271 -11.52 0.00 -26.57
N GLU A 272 -10.41 -0.12 -25.87
CA GLU A 272 -9.30 -0.97 -26.26
C GLU A 272 -8.85 -1.84 -25.08
N ALA A 273 -8.26 -2.99 -25.39
CA ALA A 273 -7.65 -3.85 -24.39
C ALA A 273 -6.14 -3.91 -24.59
N LEU A 274 -5.39 -4.07 -23.50
CA LEU A 274 -3.96 -4.34 -23.56
C LEU A 274 -3.54 -5.30 -22.45
N ASP A 275 -2.49 -6.07 -22.77
CA ASP A 275 -1.92 -7.08 -21.90
C ASP A 275 -0.38 -7.06 -21.93
N GLY A 276 0.25 -8.00 -21.20
CA GLY A 276 1.70 -8.12 -21.13
C GLY A 276 2.38 -8.43 -22.47
N THR A 277 1.66 -8.99 -23.45
CA THR A 277 2.18 -9.33 -24.79
C THR A 277 2.01 -8.21 -25.79
N THR A 278 1.22 -7.17 -25.47
CA THR A 278 1.01 -6.01 -26.35
C THR A 278 2.34 -5.31 -26.61
N PRO A 279 2.80 -5.18 -27.88
CA PRO A 279 4.06 -4.53 -28.21
C PRO A 279 4.12 -3.08 -27.70
N LEU A 280 5.30 -2.65 -27.27
CA LEU A 280 5.47 -1.32 -26.64
C LEU A 280 4.98 -0.16 -27.53
N ALA A 281 5.22 -0.23 -28.86
CA ALA A 281 4.72 0.78 -29.80
C ALA A 281 3.19 0.83 -29.83
N THR A 282 2.53 -0.34 -29.88
CA THR A 282 1.07 -0.46 -29.85
C THR A 282 0.52 0.06 -28.53
N ARG A 283 1.14 -0.31 -27.39
CA ARG A 283 0.75 0.19 -26.07
C ARG A 283 0.80 1.71 -25.99
N ARG A 284 1.90 2.32 -26.46
CA ARG A 284 2.04 3.79 -26.54
C ARG A 284 0.95 4.43 -27.41
N ALA A 285 0.62 3.81 -28.55
CA ALA A 285 -0.43 4.30 -29.44
C ALA A 285 -1.83 4.25 -28.79
N ILE A 286 -2.14 3.16 -28.07
CA ILE A 286 -3.39 3.03 -27.30
C ILE A 286 -3.48 4.13 -26.23
N LEU A 287 -2.40 4.33 -25.48
CA LEU A 287 -2.34 5.34 -24.42
C LEU A 287 -2.44 6.77 -24.99
N GLN A 288 -1.85 7.02 -26.15
CA GLN A 288 -2.01 8.29 -26.85
C GLN A 288 -3.46 8.53 -27.28
N ARG A 289 -4.18 7.51 -27.76
CA ARG A 289 -5.61 7.61 -28.09
C ARG A 289 -6.46 7.86 -26.84
N LEU A 290 -6.14 7.22 -25.71
CA LEU A 290 -6.79 7.53 -24.43
C LEU A 290 -6.54 8.97 -24.01
N HIS A 291 -5.30 9.46 -24.15
CA HIS A 291 -4.94 10.85 -23.84
C HIS A 291 -5.76 11.85 -24.66
N THR A 292 -5.85 11.65 -25.96
CA THR A 292 -6.61 12.52 -26.88
C THR A 292 -8.12 12.35 -26.77
N GLY A 293 -8.62 11.32 -26.09
CA GLY A 293 -10.05 11.00 -25.99
C GLY A 293 -10.59 10.20 -27.20
N ALA A 294 -9.74 9.81 -28.15
CA ALA A 294 -10.14 8.92 -29.25
C ALA A 294 -10.50 7.51 -28.73
N THR A 295 -9.92 7.09 -27.61
CA THR A 295 -10.31 5.93 -26.81
C THR A 295 -10.82 6.43 -25.47
N ARG A 296 -11.95 5.90 -24.99
CA ARG A 296 -12.59 6.29 -23.72
C ARG A 296 -12.25 5.31 -22.59
N VAL A 297 -12.17 4.04 -22.91
CA VAL A 297 -11.92 2.96 -21.93
C VAL A 297 -10.74 2.11 -22.38
N VAL A 298 -9.77 1.93 -21.49
CA VAL A 298 -8.69 0.98 -21.69
C VAL A 298 -8.79 -0.12 -20.63
N ALA A 299 -9.17 -1.33 -21.08
CA ALA A 299 -9.19 -2.51 -20.24
C ALA A 299 -7.79 -3.15 -20.20
N ASN A 300 -7.37 -3.59 -19.01
CA ASN A 300 -6.04 -4.20 -18.88
C ASN A 300 -6.01 -5.29 -17.79
N CYS A 301 -5.09 -6.24 -17.98
CA CYS A 301 -4.74 -7.23 -16.99
C CYS A 301 -3.31 -6.99 -16.51
N ALA A 302 -3.14 -6.55 -15.26
CA ALA A 302 -1.86 -6.38 -14.53
C ALA A 302 -0.78 -5.48 -15.20
N VAL A 303 -1.07 -4.84 -16.34
CA VAL A 303 -0.07 -4.06 -17.10
C VAL A 303 0.01 -2.62 -16.61
N LEU A 304 -1.14 -1.98 -16.39
CA LEU A 304 -1.22 -0.57 -16.02
C LEU A 304 -1.23 -0.34 -14.49
N THR A 305 -1.06 -1.37 -13.71
CA THR A 305 -0.93 -1.27 -12.24
C THR A 305 0.36 -0.57 -11.83
N GLU A 306 1.42 -0.70 -12.62
CA GLU A 306 2.73 -0.08 -12.38
C GLU A 306 3.31 0.52 -13.65
N GLY A 307 4.16 1.55 -13.52
CA GLY A 307 4.89 2.12 -14.66
C GLY A 307 4.05 2.93 -15.68
N PHE A 308 2.80 3.22 -15.39
CA PHE A 308 1.92 3.99 -16.28
C PHE A 308 1.69 5.41 -15.76
N ASP A 309 1.79 6.41 -16.66
CA ASP A 309 1.62 7.83 -16.33
C ASP A 309 0.68 8.53 -17.34
N GLU A 310 -0.64 8.46 -17.10
CA GLU A 310 -1.67 9.20 -17.83
C GLU A 310 -2.58 9.96 -16.85
N PRO A 311 -2.27 11.19 -16.54
CA PRO A 311 -3.00 11.94 -15.51
C PRO A 311 -4.42 12.37 -15.93
N SER A 312 -4.76 12.33 -17.22
CA SER A 312 -6.10 12.70 -17.71
C SER A 312 -7.18 11.66 -17.39
N VAL A 313 -6.80 10.47 -16.93
CA VAL A 313 -7.74 9.42 -16.48
C VAL A 313 -8.47 9.89 -15.23
N ASP A 314 -9.80 9.92 -15.30
CA ASP A 314 -10.69 10.40 -14.24
C ASP A 314 -11.77 9.37 -13.84
N CYS A 315 -11.66 8.14 -14.35
CA CYS A 315 -12.45 7.00 -13.91
C CYS A 315 -11.57 5.74 -13.75
N ILE A 316 -11.73 5.03 -12.64
CA ILE A 316 -11.10 3.73 -12.39
C ILE A 316 -12.20 2.68 -12.21
N ILE A 317 -12.18 1.64 -13.04
CA ILE A 317 -13.12 0.53 -12.96
C ILE A 317 -12.36 -0.68 -12.44
N ILE A 318 -12.71 -1.16 -11.25
CA ILE A 318 -12.06 -2.30 -10.61
C ILE A 318 -12.94 -3.54 -10.81
N ALA A 319 -12.84 -4.15 -12.00
CA ALA A 319 -13.45 -5.44 -12.30
C ALA A 319 -12.49 -6.60 -11.91
N ARG A 320 -11.69 -6.35 -10.89
CA ARG A 320 -10.79 -7.30 -10.22
C ARG A 320 -10.96 -7.15 -8.70
N PRO A 321 -12.06 -7.64 -8.11
CA PRO A 321 -12.18 -7.75 -6.66
C PRO A 321 -10.93 -8.39 -6.07
N THR A 322 -10.39 -7.83 -5.01
CA THR A 322 -9.10 -8.26 -4.45
C THR A 322 -9.08 -8.20 -2.94
N GLN A 323 -8.32 -9.09 -2.31
CA GLN A 323 -7.98 -9.07 -0.89
C GLN A 323 -6.64 -8.35 -0.63
N SER A 324 -5.99 -7.86 -1.68
CA SER A 324 -4.70 -7.18 -1.60
C SER A 324 -4.88 -5.65 -1.55
N ALA A 325 -4.76 -5.06 -0.35
CA ALA A 325 -4.76 -3.60 -0.17
C ALA A 325 -3.70 -2.88 -1.02
N PRO A 326 -2.46 -3.39 -1.15
CA PRO A 326 -1.45 -2.79 -2.01
C PRO A 326 -1.88 -2.72 -3.47
N LEU A 327 -2.40 -3.83 -4.01
CA LEU A 327 -2.87 -3.88 -5.40
C LEU A 327 -4.04 -2.90 -5.62
N TYR A 328 -4.99 -2.87 -4.69
CA TYR A 328 -6.13 -1.96 -4.76
C TYR A 328 -5.66 -0.49 -4.77
N GLN A 329 -4.77 -0.11 -3.85
CA GLN A 329 -4.21 1.25 -3.80
C GLN A 329 -3.40 1.63 -5.05
N GLN A 330 -2.68 0.69 -5.65
CA GLN A 330 -1.97 0.93 -6.92
C GLN A 330 -2.93 1.21 -8.06
N MET A 331 -4.04 0.45 -8.17
CA MET A 331 -5.08 0.69 -9.18
C MET A 331 -5.74 2.06 -8.99
N LEU A 332 -6.16 2.41 -7.76
CA LEU A 332 -6.73 3.73 -7.45
C LEU A 332 -5.77 4.87 -7.80
N GLY A 333 -4.51 4.72 -7.45
CA GLY A 333 -3.49 5.74 -7.67
C GLY A 333 -3.26 6.10 -9.14
N ARG A 334 -3.79 5.33 -10.08
CA ARG A 334 -3.75 5.67 -11.52
C ARG A 334 -4.73 6.79 -11.87
N GLY A 335 -5.86 6.86 -11.14
CA GLY A 335 -6.88 7.90 -11.35
C GLY A 335 -6.73 9.13 -10.46
N THR A 336 -5.88 9.12 -9.45
CA THR A 336 -5.83 10.23 -8.47
C THR A 336 -4.91 11.39 -8.86
N ARG A 337 -4.17 11.31 -9.96
CA ARG A 337 -3.27 12.39 -10.39
C ARG A 337 -4.03 13.63 -10.78
N THR A 338 -3.46 14.79 -10.43
CA THR A 338 -3.99 16.10 -10.86
C THR A 338 -3.78 16.31 -12.35
N TYR A 339 -4.81 16.86 -13.03
CA TYR A 339 -4.77 17.24 -14.44
C TYR A 339 -5.64 18.47 -14.67
N PRO A 340 -5.32 19.37 -15.61
CA PRO A 340 -6.15 20.54 -15.90
C PRO A 340 -7.60 20.17 -16.19
N GLY A 341 -8.54 20.78 -15.47
CA GLY A 341 -9.98 20.50 -15.59
C GLY A 341 -10.49 19.27 -14.85
N LYS A 342 -9.61 18.46 -14.24
CA LYS A 342 -10.00 17.29 -13.47
C LYS A 342 -10.22 17.67 -12.01
N THR A 343 -11.43 17.50 -11.52
CA THR A 343 -11.83 17.83 -10.13
C THR A 343 -11.78 16.64 -9.21
N ASP A 344 -12.17 15.46 -9.71
CA ASP A 344 -12.22 14.20 -8.94
C ASP A 344 -11.85 13.01 -9.83
N CYS A 345 -11.81 11.82 -9.23
CA CYS A 345 -11.78 10.56 -9.92
C CYS A 345 -12.92 9.67 -9.42
N LEU A 346 -13.74 9.17 -10.35
CA LEU A 346 -14.79 8.21 -10.03
C LEU A 346 -14.22 6.78 -10.01
N VAL A 347 -14.52 6.04 -8.97
CA VAL A 347 -14.18 4.62 -8.83
C VAL A 347 -15.46 3.79 -8.97
N LEU A 348 -15.46 2.82 -9.88
CA LEU A 348 -16.49 1.80 -9.99
C LEU A 348 -15.92 0.49 -9.43
N ASP A 349 -16.28 0.16 -8.20
CA ASP A 349 -15.86 -1.05 -7.52
C ASP A 349 -16.82 -2.20 -7.82
N VAL A 350 -16.37 -3.19 -8.56
CA VAL A 350 -17.15 -4.42 -8.78
C VAL A 350 -17.05 -5.28 -7.53
N VAL A 351 -18.17 -5.56 -6.91
CA VAL A 351 -18.28 -6.34 -5.67
C VAL A 351 -19.42 -7.35 -5.76
N GLY A 352 -19.34 -8.40 -4.95
CA GLY A 352 -20.40 -9.41 -4.82
C GLY A 352 -20.63 -9.75 -3.35
N VAL A 353 -21.44 -10.77 -3.11
CA VAL A 353 -21.70 -11.26 -1.75
C VAL A 353 -20.45 -11.97 -1.24
N SER A 354 -19.93 -11.53 -0.12
CA SER A 354 -18.84 -12.20 0.59
C SER A 354 -18.99 -12.00 2.10
N THR A 355 -18.96 -13.11 2.83
CA THR A 355 -18.97 -13.15 4.29
C THR A 355 -17.63 -13.60 4.87
N GLN A 356 -16.83 -14.33 4.08
CA GLN A 356 -15.55 -14.92 4.50
C GLN A 356 -14.35 -14.11 4.03
N HIS A 357 -14.47 -13.37 2.93
CA HIS A 357 -13.37 -12.63 2.33
C HIS A 357 -13.50 -11.13 2.56
N ALA A 358 -12.46 -10.52 3.13
CA ALA A 358 -12.37 -9.07 3.29
C ALA A 358 -11.92 -8.43 1.95
N LEU A 359 -12.89 -8.00 1.12
CA LEU A 359 -12.61 -7.28 -0.10
C LEU A 359 -12.14 -5.85 0.18
N HIS A 360 -11.12 -5.42 -0.53
CA HIS A 360 -10.73 -4.01 -0.54
C HIS A 360 -11.54 -3.23 -1.56
N THR A 361 -12.20 -2.18 -1.08
CA THR A 361 -12.99 -1.22 -1.85
C THR A 361 -12.62 0.18 -1.40
N ALA A 362 -13.07 1.22 -2.12
CA ALA A 362 -12.88 2.59 -1.64
C ALA A 362 -13.51 2.81 -0.25
N ALA A 363 -14.69 2.25 -0.01
CA ALA A 363 -15.35 2.31 1.28
C ALA A 363 -14.51 1.69 2.41
N THR A 364 -13.94 0.49 2.19
CA THR A 364 -13.07 -0.17 3.19
C THR A 364 -11.72 0.51 3.34
N LEU A 365 -11.15 1.07 2.27
CA LEU A 365 -9.86 1.77 2.30
C LEU A 365 -9.91 3.05 3.15
N PHE A 366 -10.97 3.82 3.00
CA PHE A 366 -11.15 5.08 3.74
C PHE A 366 -11.99 4.93 5.02
N GLY A 367 -12.54 3.73 5.27
CA GLY A 367 -13.42 3.43 6.40
C GLY A 367 -14.72 4.20 6.38
N CYS A 368 -15.23 4.52 5.20
CA CYS A 368 -16.48 5.22 4.97
C CYS A 368 -17.63 4.23 4.67
N ASP A 369 -18.87 4.66 4.90
CA ASP A 369 -20.04 3.93 4.45
C ASP A 369 -20.17 3.99 2.92
N ALA A 370 -20.41 2.84 2.26
CA ALA A 370 -20.47 2.75 0.81
C ALA A 370 -21.64 3.56 0.20
N ALA A 371 -22.79 3.62 0.88
CA ALA A 371 -23.95 4.36 0.41
C ALA A 371 -23.71 5.88 0.49
N ARG A 372 -23.02 6.34 1.54
CA ARG A 372 -22.59 7.74 1.65
C ARG A 372 -21.53 8.10 0.59
N LEU A 373 -20.57 7.21 0.36
CA LEU A 373 -19.51 7.41 -0.63
C LEU A 373 -20.06 7.47 -2.08
N ALA A 374 -21.22 6.87 -2.33
CA ALA A 374 -21.93 6.99 -3.60
C ALA A 374 -22.50 8.40 -3.85
N GLN A 375 -22.79 9.15 -2.79
CA GLN A 375 -23.39 10.49 -2.87
C GLN A 375 -22.38 11.62 -2.67
N GLN A 376 -21.33 11.38 -1.89
CA GLN A 376 -20.33 12.37 -1.47
C GLN A 376 -18.93 11.89 -1.81
N SER A 377 -17.99 12.81 -1.95
CA SER A 377 -16.57 12.45 -2.12
C SER A 377 -15.93 12.03 -0.80
N VAL A 378 -14.72 11.44 -0.90
CA VAL A 378 -13.95 11.05 0.29
C VAL A 378 -13.64 12.25 1.18
N LEU A 379 -13.23 13.38 0.58
CA LEU A 379 -12.91 14.58 1.35
C LEU A 379 -14.16 15.22 1.99
N GLU A 380 -15.30 15.23 1.31
CA GLU A 380 -16.58 15.69 1.87
C GLU A 380 -17.02 14.85 3.07
N LEU A 381 -16.89 13.53 2.98
CA LEU A 381 -17.23 12.62 4.08
C LEU A 381 -16.32 12.81 5.29
N VAL A 382 -15.03 12.94 5.06
CA VAL A 382 -14.05 13.15 6.16
C VAL A 382 -14.21 14.51 6.81
N ALA A 383 -14.57 15.57 6.04
CA ALA A 383 -14.83 16.90 6.58
C ALA A 383 -16.16 16.99 7.34
N GLY A 384 -17.17 16.19 6.96
CA GLY A 384 -18.50 16.18 7.59
C GLY A 384 -18.61 15.29 8.83
N GLU A 385 -17.68 14.40 9.06
CA GLU A 385 -17.56 13.72 10.33
C GLU A 385 -16.81 14.67 11.28
N GLU A 386 -17.51 15.20 12.30
CA GLU A 386 -16.86 15.73 13.51
C GLU A 386 -16.08 14.55 14.14
N GLY A 387 -14.94 14.24 13.54
CA GLY A 387 -13.99 13.30 14.10
C GLY A 387 -13.45 13.85 15.41
N PRO A 388 -12.92 13.00 16.31
CA PRO A 388 -12.19 13.51 17.45
C PRO A 388 -11.16 14.51 16.93
N MET A 389 -11.24 15.76 17.40
CA MET A 389 -10.34 16.84 17.05
C MET A 389 -8.91 16.29 17.07
N LEU A 390 -8.27 16.27 15.90
CA LEU A 390 -6.81 16.20 15.88
C LEU A 390 -6.37 17.47 16.61
N GLU A 391 -5.89 17.30 17.83
CA GLU A 391 -5.29 18.39 18.57
C GLU A 391 -4.33 19.12 17.65
N GLU A 392 -4.58 20.41 17.44
CA GLU A 392 -3.66 21.29 16.73
C GLU A 392 -2.29 21.11 17.36
N ASN A 393 -1.35 20.58 16.59
CA ASN A 393 0.03 20.49 17.03
C ASN A 393 0.54 21.91 17.36
N PRO A 394 0.98 22.18 18.58
CA PRO A 394 1.64 23.43 18.90
C PRO A 394 2.89 23.60 18.04
N PRO A 395 3.31 24.83 17.75
CA PRO A 395 4.45 25.10 16.88
C PRO A 395 5.70 24.38 17.40
N LEU A 396 6.39 23.69 16.51
CA LEU A 396 7.59 22.89 16.78
C LEU A 396 8.75 23.76 17.29
N THR A 397 8.83 23.92 18.61
CA THR A 397 10.05 24.28 19.30
C THR A 397 10.39 23.14 20.25
N GLY A 398 11.35 22.30 19.86
CA GLY A 398 11.86 21.25 20.73
C GLY A 398 12.03 19.91 20.03
N THR A 399 13.22 19.35 20.19
CA THR A 399 13.71 18.00 19.83
C THR A 399 12.67 17.03 19.25
N LEU A 400 12.87 16.68 17.97
CA LEU A 400 12.15 15.63 17.25
C LEU A 400 12.15 14.31 18.05
N ARG A 401 11.06 14.02 18.73
CA ARG A 401 10.71 12.66 19.14
C ARG A 401 9.91 12.03 18.00
N SER A 402 10.49 11.03 17.35
CA SER A 402 9.77 10.19 16.42
C SER A 402 8.72 9.39 17.20
N THR A 403 7.47 9.80 17.16
CA THR A 403 6.35 8.96 17.58
C THR A 403 6.06 7.99 16.44
N PRO A 404 6.09 6.66 16.66
CA PRO A 404 5.68 5.71 15.63
C PRO A 404 4.19 5.91 15.37
N VAL A 405 3.85 6.31 14.13
CA VAL A 405 2.46 6.38 13.68
C VAL A 405 1.96 4.96 13.47
N ASP A 406 0.94 4.56 14.22
CA ASP A 406 0.26 3.28 14.05
C ASP A 406 -0.58 3.30 12.76
N LEU A 407 -0.05 2.68 11.70
CA LEU A 407 -0.66 2.56 10.37
C LEU A 407 -1.88 1.62 10.34
N PHE A 408 -2.30 1.08 11.49
CA PHE A 408 -3.27 0.00 11.61
C PHE A 408 -4.40 0.23 12.62
N ALA A 409 -4.58 1.43 13.10
CA ALA A 409 -5.69 1.79 13.99
C ALA A 409 -7.06 1.71 13.30
N ARG A 410 -7.36 0.59 12.60
CA ARG A 410 -8.70 0.31 12.08
C ARG A 410 -9.00 -1.18 12.14
N ARG A 411 -9.61 -1.53 13.15
CA ARG A 411 -10.19 -2.65 13.90
C ARG A 411 -9.28 -2.94 15.09
N ALA A 412 -9.40 -2.08 16.09
CA ALA A 412 -8.71 -2.26 17.34
C ALA A 412 -9.13 -3.61 17.93
N LEU A 413 -8.22 -4.57 17.91
CA LEU A 413 -8.37 -5.73 18.77
C LEU A 413 -8.37 -5.21 20.22
N ARG A 414 -9.22 -5.77 21.06
CA ARG A 414 -9.41 -5.25 22.42
C ARG A 414 -8.26 -5.68 23.32
N TRP A 415 -7.20 -4.89 23.30
CA TRP A 415 -6.11 -5.00 24.27
C TRP A 415 -6.54 -4.49 25.63
N VAL A 416 -6.20 -5.23 26.67
CA VAL A 416 -6.45 -4.86 28.07
C VAL A 416 -5.10 -4.72 28.77
N GLN A 417 -4.83 -3.57 29.38
CA GLN A 417 -3.63 -3.40 30.19
C GLN A 417 -3.86 -3.95 31.60
N THR A 418 -2.93 -4.76 32.07
CA THR A 418 -2.96 -5.31 33.43
C THR A 418 -2.47 -4.29 34.44
N ARG A 419 -2.67 -4.56 35.73
CA ARG A 419 -2.20 -3.68 36.82
C ARG A 419 -0.67 -3.57 36.89
N GLN A 420 0.06 -4.60 36.41
CA GLN A 420 1.51 -4.62 36.35
C GLN A 420 2.08 -4.04 35.04
N GLY A 421 1.23 -3.46 34.19
CA GLY A 421 1.62 -2.79 32.96
C GLY A 421 1.73 -3.70 31.73
N ALA A 422 1.54 -5.01 31.85
CA ALA A 422 1.50 -5.92 30.70
C ALA A 422 0.22 -5.70 29.88
N TRP A 423 0.28 -6.01 28.57
CA TRP A 423 -0.91 -5.98 27.71
C TRP A 423 -1.39 -7.40 27.42
N VAL A 424 -2.68 -7.61 27.45
CA VAL A 424 -3.32 -8.92 27.26
C VAL A 424 -4.38 -8.84 26.17
N LEU A 425 -4.36 -9.84 25.26
CA LEU A 425 -5.36 -10.08 24.24
C LEU A 425 -5.93 -11.49 24.45
N SER A 426 -7.21 -11.61 24.79
CA SER A 426 -7.86 -12.90 25.02
C SER A 426 -8.26 -13.55 23.70
N LEU A 427 -7.74 -14.73 23.38
CA LEU A 427 -8.04 -15.49 22.16
C LEU A 427 -9.18 -16.51 22.35
N GLY A 428 -9.86 -16.47 23.48
CA GLY A 428 -10.91 -17.43 23.85
C GLY A 428 -10.38 -18.70 24.48
N ALA A 429 -11.30 -19.58 24.92
CA ALA A 429 -10.98 -20.75 25.77
C ALA A 429 -10.05 -21.76 25.11
N GLN A 430 -10.08 -21.92 23.78
CA GLN A 430 -9.27 -22.90 23.06
C GLN A 430 -7.83 -22.43 22.82
N HIS A 431 -7.64 -21.12 22.60
CA HIS A 431 -6.34 -20.56 22.21
C HIS A 431 -5.66 -19.76 23.32
N GLY A 432 -6.32 -19.56 24.45
CA GLY A 432 -5.76 -18.90 25.63
C GLY A 432 -5.66 -17.38 25.48
N THR A 433 -4.52 -16.82 25.84
CA THR A 433 -4.25 -15.38 25.80
C THR A 433 -2.89 -15.09 25.19
N LEU A 434 -2.79 -13.97 24.47
CA LEU A 434 -1.50 -13.37 24.13
C LEU A 434 -1.17 -12.30 25.17
N ARG A 435 0.05 -12.33 25.68
CA ARG A 435 0.55 -11.35 26.65
C ARG A 435 1.76 -10.65 26.08
N LEU A 436 1.79 -9.32 26.21
CA LEU A 436 2.99 -8.55 25.97
C LEU A 436 3.61 -8.22 27.32
N ARG A 437 4.77 -8.78 27.59
CA ARG A 437 5.55 -8.53 28.82
C ARG A 437 6.67 -7.54 28.53
N PRO A 438 6.88 -6.49 29.34
CA PRO A 438 8.04 -5.66 29.19
C PRO A 438 9.34 -6.48 29.42
N ASP A 439 10.30 -6.30 28.53
CA ASP A 439 11.63 -6.94 28.58
C ASP A 439 12.71 -5.89 28.34
N GLY A 440 12.64 -4.79 29.09
CA GLY A 440 13.48 -3.62 28.99
C GLY A 440 12.69 -2.31 28.96
N PRO A 441 13.37 -1.16 28.90
CA PRO A 441 12.72 0.15 29.00
C PRO A 441 11.74 0.46 27.86
N GLU A 442 11.97 -0.08 26.67
CA GLU A 442 11.17 0.17 25.47
C GLU A 442 10.86 -1.09 24.65
N THR A 443 11.13 -2.27 25.21
CA THR A 443 11.01 -3.55 24.51
C THR A 443 10.07 -4.52 25.21
N TRP A 444 9.40 -5.38 24.42
CA TRP A 444 8.33 -6.25 24.85
C TRP A 444 8.46 -7.63 24.22
N GLN A 445 8.18 -8.66 24.99
CA GLN A 445 8.06 -10.03 24.54
C GLN A 445 6.60 -10.40 24.29
N VAL A 446 6.31 -11.13 23.22
CA VAL A 446 5.00 -11.69 22.92
C VAL A 446 4.95 -13.14 23.39
N VAL A 447 4.07 -13.45 24.32
CA VAL A 447 3.94 -14.79 24.90
C VAL A 447 2.51 -15.28 24.73
N GLN A 448 2.34 -16.47 24.14
CA GLN A 448 1.05 -17.17 24.18
C GLN A 448 0.96 -18.00 25.46
N VAL A 449 -0.09 -17.78 26.23
CA VAL A 449 -0.41 -18.54 27.45
C VAL A 449 -1.69 -19.32 27.22
N ARG A 450 -1.61 -20.64 27.36
CA ARG A 450 -2.77 -21.55 27.31
C ARG A 450 -2.87 -22.33 28.61
N ARG A 451 -4.07 -22.74 28.96
CA ARG A 451 -4.31 -23.55 30.15
C ARG A 451 -3.62 -24.91 30.01
N ASP A 452 -2.92 -25.32 31.02
CA ASP A 452 -2.24 -26.62 31.11
C ASP A 452 -1.14 -26.87 30.04
N VAL A 453 -0.63 -25.80 29.42
CA VAL A 453 0.46 -25.85 28.42
C VAL A 453 1.52 -24.82 28.79
N ALA A 454 2.79 -25.17 28.67
CA ALA A 454 3.87 -24.22 28.89
C ALA A 454 3.74 -22.98 28.00
N PRO A 455 4.01 -21.77 28.51
CA PRO A 455 3.96 -20.54 27.71
C PRO A 455 4.89 -20.62 26.50
N VAL A 456 4.41 -20.15 25.34
CA VAL A 456 5.16 -20.15 24.08
C VAL A 456 5.56 -18.73 23.74
N LEU A 457 6.87 -18.48 23.63
CA LEU A 457 7.40 -17.19 23.17
C LEU A 457 7.21 -17.08 21.64
N LEU A 458 6.62 -15.98 21.18
CA LEU A 458 6.38 -15.70 19.76
C LEU A 458 7.37 -14.63 19.27
N GLY A 459 8.48 -15.07 18.66
CA GLY A 459 9.49 -14.17 18.11
C GLY A 459 10.41 -13.54 19.15
N ASP A 460 11.21 -12.57 18.68
CA ASP A 460 12.17 -11.83 19.49
C ASP A 460 11.50 -10.67 20.24
N THR A 461 12.26 -10.04 21.15
CA THR A 461 11.86 -8.83 21.88
C THR A 461 11.68 -7.65 20.93
N LEU A 462 10.55 -6.95 21.02
CA LEU A 462 10.14 -5.91 20.08
C LEU A 462 9.65 -4.63 20.81
N PRO A 463 9.75 -3.44 20.21
CA PRO A 463 9.02 -2.27 20.68
C PRO A 463 7.50 -2.53 20.73
N LEU A 464 6.77 -1.90 21.67
CA LEU A 464 5.37 -2.19 21.95
C LEU A 464 4.45 -2.24 20.72
N PRO A 465 4.47 -1.27 19.79
CA PRO A 465 3.60 -1.32 18.60
C PRO A 465 3.88 -2.54 17.71
N TYR A 466 5.12 -3.00 17.69
CA TYR A 466 5.52 -4.16 16.91
C TYR A 466 5.17 -5.49 17.60
N ALA A 467 5.29 -5.53 18.92
CA ALA A 467 4.85 -6.66 19.72
C ALA A 467 3.31 -6.83 19.61
N GLN A 468 2.55 -5.74 19.64
CA GLN A 468 1.10 -5.75 19.38
C GLN A 468 0.81 -6.27 17.97
N GLY A 469 1.49 -5.74 16.93
CA GLY A 469 1.30 -6.20 15.55
C GLY A 469 1.59 -7.69 15.37
N LEU A 470 2.67 -8.22 15.96
CA LEU A 470 3.00 -9.65 15.91
C LEU A 470 1.90 -10.50 16.55
N ALA A 471 1.41 -10.07 17.72
CA ALA A 471 0.36 -10.77 18.44
C ALA A 471 -0.97 -10.76 17.68
N GLU A 472 -1.31 -9.64 17.04
CA GLU A 472 -2.51 -9.50 16.22
C GLU A 472 -2.46 -10.36 14.96
N ASP A 473 -1.31 -10.41 14.28
CA ASP A 473 -1.11 -11.28 13.13
C ASP A 473 -1.20 -12.76 13.53
N TYR A 474 -0.67 -13.12 14.69
CA TYR A 474 -0.82 -14.46 15.22
C TYR A 474 -2.29 -14.80 15.52
N ALA A 475 -3.06 -13.88 16.10
CA ALA A 475 -4.50 -14.06 16.34
C ALA A 475 -5.29 -14.24 15.04
N ARG A 476 -4.90 -13.53 13.98
CA ARG A 476 -5.49 -13.69 12.63
C ARG A 476 -5.18 -15.06 12.02
N HIS A 477 -3.95 -15.54 12.14
CA HIS A 477 -3.56 -16.86 11.67
C HIS A 477 -4.31 -18.01 12.36
N LEU A 478 -4.67 -17.80 13.63
CA LEU A 478 -5.51 -18.75 14.37
C LEU A 478 -7.00 -18.67 14.01
N GLY A 479 -7.41 -17.75 13.13
CA GLY A 479 -8.81 -17.56 12.75
C GLY A 479 -9.71 -16.94 13.83
N VAL A 480 -9.12 -16.45 14.93
CA VAL A 480 -9.88 -15.92 16.09
C VAL A 480 -10.00 -14.40 16.12
N ALA A 481 -9.51 -13.69 15.11
CA ALA A 481 -9.52 -12.22 15.06
C ALA A 481 -10.91 -11.62 15.30
N ARG A 482 -11.97 -12.20 14.72
CA ARG A 482 -13.37 -11.76 14.94
C ARG A 482 -13.85 -11.89 16.38
N LEU A 483 -13.28 -12.82 17.18
CA LEU A 483 -13.65 -12.99 18.59
C LEU A 483 -13.00 -11.93 19.49
N VAL A 484 -11.88 -11.36 19.05
CA VAL A 484 -11.08 -10.41 19.82
C VAL A 484 -11.24 -8.96 19.36
N GLU A 485 -12.08 -8.69 18.37
CA GLU A 485 -12.45 -7.33 17.95
C GLU A 485 -13.13 -6.57 19.08
N ALA A 486 -12.81 -5.27 19.21
CA ALA A 486 -13.36 -4.42 20.28
C ALA A 486 -14.88 -4.32 20.21
N GLU A 487 -15.46 -4.42 19.01
CA GLU A 487 -16.91 -4.30 18.75
C GLU A 487 -17.59 -5.63 18.42
N ALA A 488 -16.97 -6.76 18.73
CA ALA A 488 -17.55 -8.07 18.47
C ALA A 488 -18.97 -8.18 19.09
N PRO A 489 -20.01 -8.66 18.35
CA PRO A 489 -21.41 -8.66 18.82
C PRO A 489 -21.63 -9.39 20.15
N TRP A 490 -20.85 -10.42 20.44
CA TRP A 490 -20.92 -11.15 21.69
C TRP A 490 -20.57 -10.27 22.92
N ARG A 491 -19.77 -9.23 22.72
CA ARG A 491 -19.34 -8.32 23.81
C ARG A 491 -20.49 -7.50 24.37
N GLN A 492 -21.51 -7.23 23.56
CA GLN A 492 -22.71 -6.48 23.95
C GLN A 492 -23.73 -7.34 24.70
N GLN A 493 -23.59 -8.65 24.71
CA GLN A 493 -24.48 -9.55 25.45
C GLN A 493 -24.29 -9.39 26.95
N PRO A 494 -25.31 -9.67 27.81
CA PRO A 494 -25.17 -9.65 29.25
C PRO A 494 -24.08 -10.60 29.75
N ALA A 495 -23.35 -10.22 30.79
CA ALA A 495 -22.33 -11.07 31.41
C ALA A 495 -22.95 -12.39 31.90
N THR A 496 -22.19 -13.48 31.68
CA THR A 496 -22.65 -14.80 32.14
C THR A 496 -22.56 -14.93 33.67
N GLU A 497 -23.39 -15.80 34.25
CA GLU A 497 -23.35 -16.11 35.69
C GLU A 497 -21.96 -16.56 36.13
N LYS A 498 -21.23 -17.34 35.26
CA LYS A 498 -19.86 -17.77 35.54
C LYS A 498 -18.88 -16.60 35.60
N GLN A 499 -19.00 -15.63 34.70
CA GLN A 499 -18.17 -14.41 34.72
C GLN A 499 -18.45 -13.57 35.96
N THR A 500 -19.72 -13.33 36.30
CA THR A 500 -20.09 -12.54 37.45
C THR A 500 -19.69 -13.22 38.76
N ALA A 501 -19.83 -14.54 38.88
CA ALA A 501 -19.38 -15.31 40.04
C ALA A 501 -17.84 -15.24 40.21
N LEU A 502 -17.07 -15.35 39.09
CA LEU A 502 -15.63 -15.24 39.14
C LEU A 502 -15.17 -13.82 39.51
N LEU A 503 -15.79 -12.79 38.97
CA LEU A 503 -15.52 -11.40 39.37
C LEU A 503 -15.71 -11.17 40.85
N ARG A 504 -16.83 -11.66 41.42
CA ARG A 504 -17.10 -11.60 42.88
C ARG A 504 -16.05 -12.34 43.70
N LYS A 505 -15.63 -13.54 43.24
CA LYS A 505 -14.57 -14.33 43.90
C LYS A 505 -13.21 -13.59 43.90
N LEU A 506 -12.95 -12.78 42.89
CA LEU A 506 -11.75 -11.94 42.78
C LEU A 506 -11.89 -10.57 43.49
N GLY A 507 -12.98 -10.34 44.22
CA GLY A 507 -13.22 -9.08 44.95
C GLY A 507 -13.58 -7.90 44.04
N LEU A 508 -14.00 -8.16 42.79
CA LEU A 508 -14.40 -7.13 41.84
C LEU A 508 -15.91 -6.91 41.86
N ALA A 509 -16.34 -5.62 41.84
CA ALA A 509 -17.75 -5.27 41.83
C ALA A 509 -18.39 -5.63 40.47
N ALA A 510 -19.31 -6.59 40.46
CA ALA A 510 -20.16 -6.87 39.31
C ALA A 510 -21.39 -5.92 39.37
N ARG A 511 -21.37 -4.81 38.64
CA ARG A 511 -22.49 -3.87 38.53
C ARG A 511 -23.65 -4.48 37.75
N ALA A 512 -24.88 -4.01 38.05
CA ALA A 512 -26.06 -4.36 37.27
C ALA A 512 -25.88 -3.89 35.80
N GLY A 513 -26.23 -4.76 34.83
CA GLY A 513 -26.09 -4.45 33.41
C GLY A 513 -24.70 -4.66 32.82
N LEU A 514 -23.76 -5.30 33.54
CA LEU A 514 -22.42 -5.62 33.04
C LEU A 514 -22.53 -6.50 31.80
N THR A 515 -21.80 -6.12 30.72
CA THR A 515 -21.76 -6.91 29.48
C THR A 515 -20.70 -8.02 29.52
N LYS A 516 -20.83 -9.00 28.64
CA LYS A 516 -19.79 -10.06 28.49
C LYS A 516 -18.42 -9.48 28.17
N GLY A 517 -18.36 -8.44 27.33
CA GLY A 517 -17.13 -7.74 26.96
C GLY A 517 -16.48 -7.06 28.15
N GLU A 518 -17.24 -6.28 28.92
CA GLU A 518 -16.74 -5.61 30.13
C GLU A 518 -16.27 -6.63 31.18
N ALA A 519 -17.05 -7.70 31.39
CA ALA A 519 -16.65 -8.77 32.29
C ALA A 519 -15.35 -9.47 31.86
N ALA A 520 -15.19 -9.74 30.57
CA ALA A 520 -13.98 -10.32 30.02
C ALA A 520 -12.76 -9.40 30.19
N ASP A 521 -12.91 -8.10 29.98
CA ASP A 521 -11.84 -7.11 30.15
C ASP A 521 -11.41 -7.00 31.63
N LEU A 522 -12.36 -6.95 32.55
CA LEU A 522 -12.06 -6.94 33.99
C LEU A 522 -11.33 -8.20 34.44
N LEU A 523 -11.76 -9.37 33.97
CA LEU A 523 -11.09 -10.64 34.25
C LEU A 523 -9.68 -10.69 33.63
N ALA A 524 -9.51 -10.23 32.41
CA ALA A 524 -8.21 -10.16 31.74
C ALA A 524 -7.24 -9.22 32.46
N ALA A 525 -7.72 -8.06 32.95
CA ALA A 525 -6.89 -7.11 33.70
C ALA A 525 -6.35 -7.66 35.02
N VAL A 526 -7.08 -8.57 35.66
CA VAL A 526 -6.68 -9.16 36.95
C VAL A 526 -5.98 -10.51 36.78
N LEU A 527 -6.52 -11.39 35.96
CA LEU A 527 -5.95 -12.72 35.73
C LEU A 527 -4.71 -12.69 34.80
N GLY A 528 -4.57 -11.61 34.04
CA GLY A 528 -3.41 -11.39 33.16
C GLY A 528 -2.08 -11.22 33.94
N ASP A 529 -2.13 -10.87 35.21
CA ASP A 529 -0.94 -10.75 36.08
C ASP A 529 -0.55 -12.05 36.79
N TRP A 530 -1.38 -13.08 36.74
CA TRP A 530 -1.11 -14.35 37.39
C TRP A 530 -0.35 -15.26 36.41
N ASP A 531 0.81 -15.74 36.84
CA ASP A 531 1.63 -16.75 36.14
C ASP A 531 1.02 -18.15 36.19
#